data_0a30fd451fea02dc0b8c2f9eb6d8c916
#
_entry.id   0a30fd451fea02dc0b8c2f9eb6d8c916
#
_cell.length_a   1.000
_cell.length_b   1.000
_cell.length_c   1.000
_cell.angle_alpha   90.00
_cell.angle_beta   90.00
_cell.angle_gamma   90.00
#
_symmetry.space_group_name_H-M   'P 1'
#
loop_
_entity.id
_entity.type
_entity.pdbx_description
1 polymer ?
#
loop_
_entity_poly.entity_id
_entity_poly.type
_entity_poly.pdbx_seq_one_letter_code
_entity_poly.pdbx_strand_id
1 'polypeptide(L)'
;IHERLVGSEMCIRDRLDKITYDETTKSYKGVFYYHMLSHQYAERYSKTITKLKEVIDSLNLDEKSDYEKCKTIREWIGKNVKYDREYAKDPANCSRRNAHDMTGAILDGYAVCDGYANLFHYMANATGLLTLFEEGYQIGSGLQHAWNLVKIDGTFYYTDCTSIALDKDGNATGEFLLGQDTMFNLTVTPKNNDIENTYSNISKDDWSKEHSVCKGNHNLVKTGEGPATCETMGYTGYYCTNQGCIYRYRDYNKEPLGHNYDYTNGEITQSQDCTHPEITTY
;
A
#
# COMPACT_ATOMS: atom_id res chain seq x y z
N ILE A 1 -7.76 27.83 -8.43
CA ILE A 1 -6.97 26.82 -9.16
C ILE A 1 -6.34 25.80 -8.17
N HIS A 2 -6.03 26.23 -6.94
CA HIS A 2 -5.41 25.35 -5.95
C HIS A 2 -6.35 24.26 -5.40
N GLU A 3 -7.64 24.53 -5.30
CA GLU A 3 -8.61 23.55 -4.77
C GLU A 3 -8.96 22.40 -5.74
N ARG A 4 -8.59 22.52 -7.01
CA ARG A 4 -8.80 21.47 -8.01
C ARG A 4 -7.65 20.48 -8.15
N LEU A 5 -6.54 20.73 -7.47
CA LEU A 5 -5.33 19.91 -7.62
C LEU A 5 -5.19 18.79 -6.58
N VAL A 6 -6.02 18.77 -5.54
CA VAL A 6 -5.94 17.76 -4.47
C VAL A 6 -6.28 16.34 -4.95
N GLY A 7 -7.00 16.20 -6.08
CA GLY A 7 -7.19 14.91 -6.75
C GLY A 7 -6.23 14.63 -7.91
N SER A 8 -5.34 15.59 -8.23
CA SER A 8 -4.52 15.52 -9.43
C SER A 8 -3.04 15.23 -9.16
N GLU A 9 -2.59 15.25 -7.90
CA GLU A 9 -1.17 15.00 -7.60
C GLU A 9 -0.69 13.62 -8.01
N MET A 10 -1.60 12.67 -8.15
CA MET A 10 -1.25 11.35 -8.68
C MET A 10 -1.35 11.23 -10.20
N CYS A 11 -2.16 12.05 -10.85
CA CYS A 11 -2.13 12.17 -12.31
C CYS A 11 -0.89 12.93 -12.81
N ILE A 12 -0.23 13.72 -11.95
CA ILE A 12 1.01 14.48 -12.28
C ILE A 12 2.23 13.54 -12.37
N ARG A 13 2.16 12.30 -11.91
CA ARG A 13 3.17 11.28 -12.23
C ARG A 13 3.20 10.87 -13.69
N ASP A 14 2.21 11.24 -14.48
CA ASP A 14 2.29 11.19 -15.94
C ASP A 14 3.24 12.28 -16.42
N ARG A 15 4.52 12.03 -16.26
CA ARG A 15 5.68 12.73 -16.80
C ARG A 15 5.50 14.22 -17.08
N LEU A 16 5.93 15.05 -16.16
CA LEU A 16 6.40 16.38 -16.47
C LEU A 16 7.69 16.21 -17.32
N ASP A 17 7.56 16.27 -18.64
CA ASP A 17 8.68 15.99 -19.53
C ASP A 17 9.60 17.19 -19.70
N LYS A 18 9.07 18.40 -19.54
CA LYS A 18 9.88 19.63 -19.65
C LYS A 18 9.18 20.81 -18.98
N ILE A 19 9.85 21.45 -18.04
CA ILE A 19 9.52 22.81 -17.63
C ILE A 19 10.48 23.76 -18.32
N THR A 20 9.96 24.76 -19.03
CA THR A 20 10.73 25.87 -19.58
C THR A 20 10.29 27.17 -18.91
N TYR A 21 11.26 27.96 -18.45
CA TYR A 21 10.98 29.31 -17.96
C TYR A 21 11.05 30.28 -19.13
N ASP A 22 10.02 31.09 -19.28
CA ASP A 22 9.98 32.18 -20.28
C ASP A 22 10.31 33.50 -19.56
N GLU A 23 11.50 34.02 -19.81
CA GLU A 23 11.98 35.24 -19.17
C GLU A 23 11.20 36.49 -19.57
N THR A 24 10.59 36.49 -20.75
CA THR A 24 9.83 37.64 -21.28
C THR A 24 8.49 37.75 -20.54
N THR A 25 7.82 36.64 -20.37
CA THR A 25 6.49 36.58 -19.69
C THR A 25 6.59 36.33 -18.19
N LYS A 26 7.80 36.08 -17.66
CA LYS A 26 8.03 35.67 -16.27
C LYS A 26 7.17 34.48 -15.86
N SER A 27 6.95 33.53 -16.77
CA SER A 27 6.07 32.37 -16.55
C SER A 27 6.78 31.05 -16.81
N TYR A 28 6.34 30.00 -16.16
CA TYR A 28 6.75 28.63 -16.43
C TYR A 28 5.77 27.98 -17.40
N LYS A 29 6.29 27.32 -18.43
CA LYS A 29 5.53 26.44 -19.32
C LYS A 29 5.92 25.03 -19.04
N GLY A 30 4.94 24.18 -18.65
CA GLY A 30 5.10 22.76 -18.52
C GLY A 30 4.40 22.02 -19.64
N VAL A 31 5.05 21.02 -20.21
CA VAL A 31 4.40 20.07 -21.11
C VAL A 31 4.02 18.84 -20.30
N PHE A 32 2.73 18.62 -20.18
CA PHE A 32 2.16 17.47 -19.49
C PHE A 32 1.69 16.46 -20.54
N TYR A 33 2.16 15.24 -20.43
CA TYR A 33 1.60 14.14 -21.21
C TYR A 33 0.54 13.45 -20.38
N TYR A 34 -0.70 13.48 -20.86
CA TYR A 34 -1.80 12.72 -20.28
C TYR A 34 -1.97 11.43 -21.09
N HIS A 35 -2.14 10.30 -20.41
CA HIS A 35 -2.44 9.02 -21.07
C HIS A 35 -3.80 9.00 -21.75
N MET A 36 -4.67 9.96 -21.39
CA MET A 36 -5.97 10.15 -22.01
C MET A 36 -6.21 11.62 -22.34
N LEU A 37 -7.00 11.88 -23.39
CA LEU A 37 -7.53 13.20 -23.65
C LEU A 37 -8.40 13.66 -22.46
N SER A 38 -8.39 14.94 -22.15
CA SER A 38 -9.08 15.49 -20.98
C SER A 38 -10.55 15.12 -20.88
N HIS A 39 -11.27 15.03 -22.01
CA HIS A 39 -12.67 14.61 -22.04
C HIS A 39 -12.84 13.11 -21.76
N GLN A 40 -11.93 12.25 -22.21
CA GLN A 40 -11.95 10.81 -21.92
C GLN A 40 -11.67 10.55 -20.45
N TYR A 41 -10.76 11.33 -19.87
CA TYR A 41 -10.49 11.26 -18.44
C TYR A 41 -11.70 11.70 -17.62
N ALA A 42 -12.35 12.81 -17.99
CA ALA A 42 -13.55 13.29 -17.30
C ALA A 42 -14.70 12.30 -17.39
N GLU A 43 -14.92 11.69 -18.56
CA GLU A 43 -15.93 10.63 -18.72
C GLU A 43 -15.60 9.40 -17.87
N ARG A 44 -14.36 8.95 -17.91
CA ARG A 44 -13.90 7.80 -17.11
C ARG A 44 -14.06 8.09 -15.62
N TYR A 45 -13.66 9.27 -15.16
CA TYR A 45 -13.79 9.68 -13.77
C TYR A 45 -15.26 9.73 -13.33
N SER A 46 -16.16 10.25 -14.16
CA SER A 46 -17.60 10.25 -13.90
C SER A 46 -18.15 8.81 -13.72
N LYS A 47 -17.75 7.88 -14.60
CA LYS A 47 -18.08 6.45 -14.46
C LYS A 47 -17.54 5.86 -13.17
N THR A 48 -16.32 6.25 -12.80
CA THR A 48 -15.67 5.80 -11.57
C THR A 48 -16.48 6.22 -10.34
N ILE A 49 -16.87 7.50 -10.25
CA ILE A 49 -17.66 8.00 -9.12
C ILE A 49 -19.01 7.30 -9.04
N THR A 50 -19.68 7.09 -10.18
CA THR A 50 -20.94 6.34 -10.23
C THR A 50 -20.74 4.91 -9.70
N LYS A 51 -19.70 4.22 -10.21
CA LYS A 51 -19.40 2.85 -9.78
C LYS A 51 -19.00 2.76 -8.32
N LEU A 52 -18.22 3.73 -7.83
CA LEU A 52 -17.81 3.83 -6.43
C LEU A 52 -19.06 3.93 -5.52
N LYS A 53 -19.99 4.81 -5.88
CA LYS A 53 -21.25 4.95 -5.14
C LYS A 53 -22.07 3.65 -5.13
N GLU A 54 -22.28 3.02 -6.29
CA GLU A 54 -22.99 1.73 -6.39
C GLU A 54 -22.38 0.66 -5.47
N VAL A 55 -21.05 0.57 -5.46
CA VAL A 55 -20.34 -0.39 -4.63
C VAL A 55 -20.53 -0.09 -3.15
N ILE A 56 -20.31 1.15 -2.73
CA ILE A 56 -20.46 1.57 -1.33
C ILE A 56 -21.90 1.32 -0.85
N ASP A 57 -22.90 1.72 -1.62
CA ASP A 57 -24.32 1.49 -1.28
C ASP A 57 -24.60 -0.01 -1.10
N SER A 58 -24.01 -0.87 -1.93
CA SER A 58 -24.19 -2.34 -1.85
C SER A 58 -23.57 -2.99 -0.62
N LEU A 59 -22.59 -2.34 0.01
CA LEU A 59 -21.88 -2.88 1.17
C LEU A 59 -22.62 -2.64 2.51
N ASN A 60 -23.64 -1.82 2.53
CA ASN A 60 -24.47 -1.50 3.71
C ASN A 60 -23.61 -1.14 4.93
N LEU A 61 -22.83 -0.06 4.83
CA LEU A 61 -21.80 0.28 5.81
C LEU A 61 -22.27 1.25 6.91
N ASP A 62 -23.42 1.87 6.77
CA ASP A 62 -23.87 2.99 7.62
C ASP A 62 -23.90 2.65 9.12
N GLU A 63 -24.39 1.45 9.46
CA GLU A 63 -24.54 0.99 10.86
C GLU A 63 -23.32 0.18 11.36
N LYS A 64 -22.27 0.07 10.56
CA LYS A 64 -21.09 -0.70 10.93
C LYS A 64 -20.09 0.14 11.73
N SER A 65 -19.39 -0.52 12.66
CA SER A 65 -18.25 0.06 13.35
C SER A 65 -17.12 0.41 12.37
N ASP A 66 -16.20 1.29 12.77
CA ASP A 66 -15.04 1.67 11.95
C ASP A 66 -14.23 0.45 11.51
N TYR A 67 -14.02 -0.49 12.43
CA TYR A 67 -13.36 -1.77 12.13
C TYR A 67 -14.10 -2.58 11.07
N GLU A 68 -15.42 -2.74 11.20
CA GLU A 68 -16.21 -3.52 10.25
C GLU A 68 -16.30 -2.86 8.89
N LYS A 69 -16.39 -1.52 8.82
CA LYS A 69 -16.29 -0.75 7.59
C LYS A 69 -14.98 -1.02 6.90
N CYS A 70 -13.87 -0.82 7.61
CA CYS A 70 -12.52 -1.03 7.10
C CYS A 70 -12.34 -2.47 6.57
N LYS A 71 -12.74 -3.47 7.36
CA LYS A 71 -12.70 -4.89 6.99
C LYS A 71 -13.52 -5.17 5.73
N THR A 72 -14.78 -4.70 5.68
CA THR A 72 -15.70 -4.96 4.56
C THR A 72 -15.19 -4.36 3.26
N ILE A 73 -14.67 -3.12 3.30
CA ILE A 73 -14.08 -2.45 2.14
C ILE A 73 -12.86 -3.25 1.64
N ARG A 74 -11.98 -3.63 2.55
CA ARG A 74 -10.78 -4.39 2.22
C ARG A 74 -11.11 -5.76 1.61
N GLU A 75 -12.09 -6.47 2.14
CA GLU A 75 -12.57 -7.74 1.58
C GLU A 75 -13.16 -7.57 0.18
N TRP A 76 -13.91 -6.48 -0.04
CA TRP A 76 -14.44 -6.18 -1.37
C TRP A 76 -13.30 -5.95 -2.37
N ILE A 77 -12.29 -5.15 -2.00
CA ILE A 77 -11.11 -4.90 -2.83
C ILE A 77 -10.41 -6.22 -3.17
N GLY A 78 -10.14 -7.06 -2.18
CA GLY A 78 -9.48 -8.35 -2.38
C GLY A 78 -10.24 -9.31 -3.31
N LYS A 79 -11.58 -9.20 -3.34
CA LYS A 79 -12.44 -10.02 -4.23
C LYS A 79 -12.51 -9.49 -5.65
N ASN A 80 -12.40 -8.18 -5.84
CA ASN A 80 -12.75 -7.51 -7.10
C ASN A 80 -11.55 -6.92 -7.84
N VAL A 81 -10.42 -6.71 -7.17
CA VAL A 81 -9.22 -6.11 -7.77
C VAL A 81 -8.07 -7.11 -7.77
N LYS A 82 -7.39 -7.23 -8.91
CA LYS A 82 -6.21 -8.08 -9.08
C LYS A 82 -4.97 -7.22 -9.27
N TYR A 83 -3.85 -7.68 -8.70
CA TYR A 83 -2.58 -7.00 -8.91
C TYR A 83 -2.15 -7.11 -10.37
N ASP A 84 -1.87 -5.97 -10.99
CA ASP A 84 -1.50 -5.91 -12.42
C ASP A 84 -0.03 -6.25 -12.62
N ARG A 85 0.27 -7.54 -12.63
CA ARG A 85 1.63 -8.06 -12.84
C ARG A 85 2.17 -7.74 -14.22
N GLU A 86 1.29 -7.62 -15.22
CA GLU A 86 1.69 -7.28 -16.59
C GLU A 86 2.15 -5.84 -16.66
N TYR A 87 1.37 -4.92 -16.08
CA TYR A 87 1.78 -3.53 -15.97
C TYR A 87 3.07 -3.36 -15.14
N ALA A 88 3.15 -4.00 -13.98
CA ALA A 88 4.31 -3.92 -13.10
C ALA A 88 5.60 -4.43 -13.78
N LYS A 89 5.49 -5.43 -14.69
CA LYS A 89 6.62 -5.98 -15.42
C LYS A 89 7.09 -5.08 -16.58
N ASP A 90 6.16 -4.52 -17.33
CA ASP A 90 6.45 -3.70 -18.51
C ASP A 90 5.39 -2.58 -18.68
N PRO A 91 5.50 -1.47 -17.93
CA PRO A 91 4.55 -0.38 -18.00
C PRO A 91 4.46 0.26 -19.38
N ALA A 92 5.56 0.26 -20.16
CA ALA A 92 5.63 0.91 -21.44
C ALA A 92 4.78 0.20 -22.51
N ASN A 93 4.71 -1.12 -22.46
CA ASN A 93 4.02 -1.96 -23.43
C ASN A 93 2.67 -2.50 -22.95
N CYS A 94 2.32 -2.31 -21.69
CA CYS A 94 1.02 -2.71 -21.16
C CYS A 94 -0.10 -1.82 -21.70
N SER A 95 -1.21 -2.43 -22.13
CA SER A 95 -2.39 -1.71 -22.61
C SER A 95 -3.19 -1.04 -21.49
N ARG A 96 -3.08 -1.55 -20.27
CA ARG A 96 -3.74 -0.99 -19.07
C ARG A 96 -2.95 0.20 -18.53
N ARG A 97 -3.44 1.41 -18.79
CA ARG A 97 -2.73 2.65 -18.44
C ARG A 97 -3.14 3.23 -17.08
N ASN A 98 -4.23 2.75 -16.48
CA ASN A 98 -4.81 3.31 -15.25
C ASN A 98 -4.51 2.45 -14.01
N ALA A 99 -3.45 1.64 -14.05
CA ALA A 99 -3.11 0.74 -12.95
C ALA A 99 -2.72 1.48 -11.64
N HIS A 100 -2.29 2.74 -11.77
CA HIS A 100 -1.85 3.59 -10.66
C HIS A 100 -2.97 4.37 -9.97
N ASP A 101 -4.19 4.34 -10.47
CA ASP A 101 -5.29 5.10 -9.90
C ASP A 101 -6.53 4.25 -9.58
N MET A 102 -7.46 4.84 -8.81
CA MET A 102 -8.69 4.14 -8.43
C MET A 102 -9.56 3.78 -9.64
N THR A 103 -9.42 4.48 -10.79
CA THR A 103 -10.25 4.22 -11.96
C THR A 103 -9.92 2.86 -12.58
N GLY A 104 -8.64 2.49 -12.60
CA GLY A 104 -8.19 1.17 -13.01
C GLY A 104 -8.67 0.09 -12.06
N ALA A 105 -8.49 0.34 -10.76
CA ALA A 105 -8.91 -0.60 -9.72
C ALA A 105 -10.42 -0.89 -9.77
N ILE A 106 -11.27 0.14 -9.84
CA ILE A 106 -12.74 -0.05 -9.70
C ILE A 106 -13.44 -0.37 -11.02
N LEU A 107 -12.96 0.15 -12.16
CA LEU A 107 -13.61 -0.09 -13.46
C LEU A 107 -13.02 -1.28 -14.20
N ASP A 108 -11.70 -1.45 -14.15
CA ASP A 108 -11.00 -2.49 -14.90
C ASP A 108 -10.70 -3.72 -14.04
N GLY A 109 -10.75 -3.57 -12.70
CA GLY A 109 -10.45 -4.65 -11.75
C GLY A 109 -8.96 -4.99 -11.66
N TYR A 110 -8.08 -4.08 -12.07
CA TYR A 110 -6.62 -4.23 -12.02
C TYR A 110 -5.95 -2.95 -11.49
N ALA A 111 -4.97 -3.14 -10.63
CA ALA A 111 -4.18 -2.05 -10.07
C ALA A 111 -2.78 -2.52 -9.65
N VAL A 112 -1.85 -1.58 -9.51
CA VAL A 112 -0.63 -1.72 -8.72
C VAL A 112 -0.82 -1.02 -7.36
N CYS A 113 0.19 -0.96 -6.52
CA CYS A 113 0.08 -0.58 -5.11
C CYS A 113 -0.69 0.73 -4.86
N ASP A 114 -0.35 1.79 -5.58
CA ASP A 114 -1.01 3.10 -5.43
C ASP A 114 -2.47 3.11 -5.94
N GLY A 115 -2.79 2.33 -6.97
CA GLY A 115 -4.19 2.13 -7.38
C GLY A 115 -5.04 1.44 -6.32
N TYR A 116 -4.49 0.43 -5.62
CA TYR A 116 -5.12 -0.19 -4.45
C TYR A 116 -5.30 0.78 -3.30
N ALA A 117 -4.22 1.49 -2.94
CA ALA A 117 -4.23 2.44 -1.85
C ALA A 117 -5.22 3.59 -2.08
N ASN A 118 -5.31 4.08 -3.33
CA ASN A 118 -6.29 5.09 -3.70
C ASN A 118 -7.72 4.59 -3.61
N LEU A 119 -8.01 3.42 -4.17
CA LEU A 119 -9.37 2.88 -4.11
C LEU A 119 -9.81 2.71 -2.66
N PHE A 120 -8.95 2.15 -1.80
CA PHE A 120 -9.23 2.04 -0.37
C PHE A 120 -9.50 3.40 0.27
N HIS A 121 -8.63 4.39 0.00
CA HIS A 121 -8.75 5.74 0.52
C HIS A 121 -10.10 6.38 0.18
N TYR A 122 -10.50 6.33 -1.09
CA TYR A 122 -11.77 6.92 -1.53
C TYR A 122 -12.98 6.19 -0.98
N MET A 123 -12.97 4.85 -0.97
CA MET A 123 -14.07 4.07 -0.40
C MET A 123 -14.23 4.33 1.10
N ALA A 124 -13.13 4.31 1.83
CA ALA A 124 -13.14 4.51 3.27
C ALA A 124 -13.61 5.93 3.65
N ASN A 125 -13.05 6.97 3.04
CA ASN A 125 -13.48 8.35 3.32
C ASN A 125 -14.94 8.61 2.95
N ALA A 126 -15.45 8.00 1.88
CA ALA A 126 -16.86 8.11 1.50
C ALA A 126 -17.82 7.50 2.53
N THR A 127 -17.31 6.63 3.42
CA THR A 127 -18.09 6.02 4.52
C THR A 127 -17.82 6.66 5.88
N GLY A 128 -17.09 7.78 5.89
CA GLY A 128 -16.76 8.53 7.11
C GLY A 128 -15.51 8.03 7.85
N LEU A 129 -14.81 7.02 7.34
CA LEU A 129 -13.51 6.63 7.89
C LEU A 129 -12.44 7.63 7.44
N LEU A 130 -11.69 8.17 8.39
CA LEU A 130 -10.54 9.00 8.06
C LEU A 130 -9.36 8.10 7.66
N THR A 131 -8.86 8.31 6.45
CA THR A 131 -7.67 7.63 5.94
C THR A 131 -6.65 8.61 5.39
N LEU A 132 -5.39 8.21 5.42
CA LEU A 132 -4.27 8.92 4.83
C LEU A 132 -3.60 8.00 3.82
N PHE A 133 -3.06 8.59 2.76
CA PHE A 133 -2.26 7.89 1.77
C PHE A 133 -0.78 8.12 2.05
N GLU A 134 0.01 7.08 1.99
CA GLU A 134 1.45 7.14 2.23
C GLU A 134 2.24 6.37 1.18
N GLU A 135 3.47 6.81 0.96
CA GLU A 135 4.41 6.22 0.03
C GLU A 135 5.77 5.97 0.69
N GLY A 136 6.46 4.97 0.17
CA GLY A 136 7.81 4.65 0.59
C GLY A 136 8.40 3.52 -0.22
N TYR A 137 9.12 2.65 0.46
CA TYR A 137 9.85 1.55 -0.19
C TYR A 137 9.58 0.25 0.56
N GLN A 138 9.38 -0.84 -0.18
CA GLN A 138 9.29 -2.17 0.42
C GLN A 138 10.64 -2.58 1.00
N ILE A 139 10.62 -3.06 2.23
CA ILE A 139 11.79 -3.65 2.86
C ILE A 139 12.19 -4.92 2.09
N GLY A 140 13.48 -5.06 1.80
CA GLY A 140 14.05 -6.20 1.09
C GLY A 140 14.12 -6.05 -0.43
N SER A 141 13.13 -5.46 -1.08
CA SER A 141 13.15 -5.23 -2.54
C SER A 141 13.60 -3.83 -2.93
N GLY A 142 13.47 -2.85 -2.03
CA GLY A 142 13.72 -1.43 -2.31
C GLY A 142 12.76 -0.82 -3.35
N LEU A 143 11.72 -1.54 -3.75
CA LEU A 143 10.75 -1.05 -4.73
C LEU A 143 9.83 0.00 -4.09
N GLN A 144 9.49 1.02 -4.87
CA GLN A 144 8.48 2.00 -4.45
C GLN A 144 7.16 1.30 -4.14
N HIS A 145 6.52 1.73 -3.05
CA HIS A 145 5.28 1.15 -2.57
C HIS A 145 4.36 2.22 -1.99
N ALA A 146 3.06 1.94 -1.98
CA ALA A 146 2.04 2.81 -1.41
C ALA A 146 1.05 2.01 -0.56
N TRP A 147 0.60 2.63 0.54
CA TRP A 147 -0.33 2.05 1.50
C TRP A 147 -1.17 3.15 2.16
N ASN A 148 -1.96 2.78 3.16
CA ASN A 148 -2.80 3.73 3.88
C ASN A 148 -2.62 3.64 5.39
N LEU A 149 -2.84 4.77 6.07
CA LEU A 149 -3.29 4.76 7.45
C LEU A 149 -4.81 4.90 7.48
N VAL A 150 -5.44 4.24 8.44
CA VAL A 150 -6.88 4.36 8.70
C VAL A 150 -7.10 4.59 10.19
N LYS A 151 -8.00 5.52 10.52
CA LYS A 151 -8.34 5.83 11.90
C LYS A 151 -9.49 4.94 12.36
N ILE A 152 -9.23 4.10 13.37
CA ILE A 152 -10.20 3.23 14.01
C ILE A 152 -10.31 3.64 15.48
N ASP A 153 -11.51 3.97 15.92
CA ASP A 153 -11.78 4.38 17.33
C ASP A 153 -10.80 5.44 17.86
N GLY A 154 -10.43 6.40 17.02
CA GLY A 154 -9.56 7.51 17.39
C GLY A 154 -8.06 7.28 17.18
N THR A 155 -7.61 6.07 16.89
CA THR A 155 -6.21 5.69 16.71
C THR A 155 -5.94 5.29 15.26
N PHE A 156 -4.78 5.71 14.71
CA PHE A 156 -4.38 5.32 13.36
C PHE A 156 -3.64 3.99 13.35
N TYR A 157 -3.93 3.18 12.34
CA TYR A 157 -3.28 1.91 12.03
C TYR A 157 -2.94 1.85 10.54
N TYR A 158 -1.89 1.12 10.20
CA TYR A 158 -1.49 0.89 8.82
C TYR A 158 -2.29 -0.26 8.19
N THR A 159 -2.67 -0.09 6.94
CA THR A 159 -3.28 -1.14 6.14
C THR A 159 -2.77 -1.09 4.71
N ASP A 160 -2.40 -2.23 4.17
CA ASP A 160 -1.98 -2.39 2.79
C ASP A 160 -2.95 -3.32 2.06
N CYS A 161 -3.61 -2.78 1.04
CA CYS A 161 -4.55 -3.54 0.22
C CYS A 161 -3.89 -4.25 -0.96
N THR A 162 -2.62 -4.04 -1.22
CA THR A 162 -1.91 -4.61 -2.38
C THR A 162 -1.74 -6.13 -2.27
N SER A 163 -1.47 -6.61 -1.06
CA SER A 163 -1.14 -8.00 -0.77
C SER A 163 -2.31 -8.81 -0.20
N ILE A 164 -3.54 -8.38 -0.49
CA ILE A 164 -4.71 -9.11 0.00
C ILE A 164 -4.78 -10.48 -0.70
N ALA A 165 -4.73 -11.53 0.10
CA ALA A 165 -5.15 -12.87 -0.30
C ALA A 165 -6.45 -13.21 0.43
N LEU A 166 -7.29 -14.03 -0.18
CA LEU A 166 -8.48 -14.55 0.48
C LEU A 166 -8.18 -15.95 1.02
N ASP A 167 -8.57 -16.19 2.26
CA ASP A 167 -8.53 -17.53 2.83
C ASP A 167 -9.65 -18.42 2.24
N LYS A 168 -9.71 -19.69 2.66
CA LYS A 168 -10.73 -20.66 2.21
C LYS A 168 -12.17 -20.22 2.51
N ASP A 169 -12.38 -19.36 3.48
CA ASP A 169 -13.69 -18.85 3.91
C ASP A 169 -14.00 -17.48 3.28
N GLY A 170 -13.09 -16.96 2.42
CA GLY A 170 -13.26 -15.70 1.69
C GLY A 170 -12.92 -14.46 2.53
N ASN A 171 -12.27 -14.61 3.69
CA ASN A 171 -11.79 -13.49 4.49
C ASN A 171 -10.47 -12.96 3.94
N ALA A 172 -10.30 -11.64 3.93
CA ALA A 172 -9.07 -11.01 3.52
C ALA A 172 -7.94 -11.25 4.53
N THR A 173 -6.77 -11.62 4.01
CA THR A 173 -5.54 -11.81 4.78
C THR A 173 -4.48 -10.79 4.34
N GLY A 174 -3.32 -10.73 4.99
CA GLY A 174 -2.25 -9.76 4.69
C GLY A 174 -2.24 -8.59 5.68
N GLU A 175 -1.57 -7.51 5.31
CA GLU A 175 -1.32 -6.34 6.15
C GLU A 175 -2.62 -5.59 6.47
N PHE A 176 -3.09 -5.71 7.71
CA PHE A 176 -4.37 -5.16 8.14
C PHE A 176 -4.32 -4.64 9.57
N LEU A 177 -4.52 -3.33 9.73
CA LEU A 177 -4.50 -2.62 11.00
C LEU A 177 -3.23 -2.91 11.82
N LEU A 178 -2.09 -2.80 11.14
CA LEU A 178 -0.78 -2.96 11.74
C LEU A 178 -0.37 -1.72 12.53
N GLY A 179 0.35 -1.92 13.62
CA GLY A 179 1.05 -0.86 14.31
C GLY A 179 2.31 -0.44 13.57
N GLN A 180 2.85 0.71 13.94
CA GLN A 180 4.07 1.28 13.37
C GLN A 180 5.26 0.32 13.47
N ASP A 181 5.41 -0.32 14.64
CA ASP A 181 6.53 -1.23 14.88
C ASP A 181 6.51 -2.43 13.93
N THR A 182 5.32 -2.97 13.65
CA THR A 182 5.17 -4.07 12.69
C THR A 182 5.37 -3.57 11.25
N MET A 183 4.72 -2.48 10.88
CA MET A 183 4.75 -1.98 9.51
C MET A 183 6.17 -1.60 9.06
N PHE A 184 6.90 -0.84 9.87
CA PHE A 184 8.21 -0.29 9.48
C PHE A 184 9.39 -1.21 9.72
N ASN A 185 9.25 -2.22 10.58
CA ASN A 185 10.31 -3.20 10.75
C ASN A 185 10.24 -4.35 9.75
N LEU A 186 9.11 -4.51 9.05
CA LEU A 186 8.83 -5.72 8.31
C LEU A 186 8.39 -5.54 6.88
N THR A 187 7.69 -4.44 6.60
CA THR A 187 6.96 -4.32 5.35
C THR A 187 7.51 -3.18 4.51
N VAL A 188 7.62 -1.99 5.09
CA VAL A 188 7.97 -0.77 4.35
C VAL A 188 8.83 0.18 5.16
N THR A 189 9.55 1.05 4.43
CA THR A 189 10.20 2.25 4.98
C THR A 189 9.51 3.46 4.34
N PRO A 190 8.93 4.40 5.11
CA PRO A 190 8.29 5.58 4.55
C PRO A 190 9.30 6.45 3.79
N LYS A 191 8.82 7.14 2.75
CA LYS A 191 9.65 8.03 1.95
C LYS A 191 10.12 9.26 2.74
N ASN A 192 9.22 9.75 3.59
CA ASN A 192 9.47 10.78 4.59
C ASN A 192 8.62 10.45 5.82
N ASN A 193 8.88 11.07 6.94
CA ASN A 193 8.11 10.85 8.18
C ASN A 193 7.09 11.99 8.42
N ASP A 194 6.54 12.58 7.36
CA ASP A 194 5.64 13.74 7.47
C ASP A 194 4.35 13.37 8.19
N ILE A 195 3.80 12.19 7.88
CA ILE A 195 2.59 11.68 8.53
C ILE A 195 2.86 11.40 10.00
N GLU A 196 3.91 10.67 10.32
CA GLU A 196 4.29 10.31 11.69
C GLU A 196 4.63 11.53 12.53
N ASN A 197 5.24 12.54 11.93
CA ASN A 197 5.55 13.81 12.60
C ASN A 197 4.29 14.67 12.83
N THR A 198 3.28 14.53 11.99
CA THR A 198 2.06 15.33 12.06
C THR A 198 1.00 14.70 12.99
N TYR A 199 0.90 13.38 13.02
CA TYR A 199 -0.14 12.65 13.76
C TYR A 199 0.47 11.90 14.95
N SER A 200 0.10 12.33 16.15
CA SER A 200 0.63 11.76 17.41
C SER A 200 -0.08 10.49 17.89
N ASN A 201 -1.18 10.11 17.27
CA ASN A 201 -2.03 8.99 17.70
C ASN A 201 -1.97 7.78 16.74
N ILE A 202 -0.80 7.54 16.16
CA ILE A 202 -0.52 6.33 15.41
C ILE A 202 -0.14 5.22 16.40
N SER A 203 -0.81 4.08 16.30
CA SER A 203 -0.51 2.93 17.16
C SER A 203 0.87 2.36 16.88
N LYS A 204 1.60 2.01 17.94
CA LYS A 204 2.83 1.21 17.83
C LYS A 204 2.53 -0.26 17.63
N ASP A 205 1.50 -0.76 18.29
CA ASP A 205 1.08 -2.16 18.29
C ASP A 205 -0.04 -2.40 17.26
N ASP A 206 -0.10 -3.62 16.75
CA ASP A 206 -1.18 -4.07 15.85
C ASP A 206 -2.52 -4.04 16.58
N TRP A 207 -3.59 -3.64 15.89
CA TRP A 207 -4.95 -3.59 16.43
C TRP A 207 -5.39 -4.95 17.00
N SER A 208 -4.99 -6.05 16.36
CA SER A 208 -5.31 -7.41 16.78
C SER A 208 -4.72 -7.80 18.14
N LYS A 209 -3.66 -7.13 18.59
CA LYS A 209 -3.02 -7.41 19.87
C LYS A 209 -3.94 -7.09 21.04
N GLU A 210 -4.68 -5.98 20.96
CA GLU A 210 -5.56 -5.51 22.02
C GLU A 210 -7.01 -5.97 21.85
N HIS A 211 -7.46 -6.18 20.62
CA HIS A 211 -8.87 -6.40 20.27
C HIS A 211 -9.19 -7.85 19.93
N SER A 212 -8.33 -8.81 20.29
CA SER A 212 -8.62 -10.21 20.06
C SER A 212 -9.62 -10.76 21.10
N VAL A 213 -10.52 -11.62 20.65
CA VAL A 213 -11.51 -12.27 21.55
C VAL A 213 -10.86 -13.13 22.63
N CYS A 214 -9.61 -13.51 22.45
CA CYS A 214 -8.87 -14.37 23.38
C CYS A 214 -8.22 -13.64 24.56
N LYS A 215 -8.15 -12.31 24.53
CA LYS A 215 -7.56 -11.49 25.60
C LYS A 215 -6.22 -12.04 26.14
N GLY A 216 -5.33 -12.45 25.24
CA GLY A 216 -4.01 -13.00 25.59
C GLY A 216 -3.90 -14.52 25.67
N ASN A 217 -5.01 -15.25 25.76
CA ASN A 217 -5.02 -16.73 25.80
C ASN A 217 -5.16 -17.30 24.37
N HIS A 218 -4.14 -17.12 23.55
CA HIS A 218 -4.15 -17.54 22.16
C HIS A 218 -3.69 -18.99 21.99
N ASN A 219 -4.41 -19.75 21.17
CA ASN A 219 -3.95 -21.03 20.68
C ASN A 219 -3.24 -20.82 19.33
N LEU A 220 -1.92 -20.58 19.39
CA LEU A 220 -1.12 -20.19 18.25
C LEU A 220 -0.65 -21.38 17.45
N VAL A 221 -0.85 -21.31 16.14
CA VAL A 221 -0.32 -22.25 15.15
C VAL A 221 0.57 -21.49 14.16
N LYS A 222 1.70 -22.11 13.82
CA LYS A 222 2.65 -21.58 12.84
C LYS A 222 2.01 -21.51 11.45
N THR A 223 2.14 -20.33 10.79
CA THR A 223 1.67 -20.12 9.41
C THR A 223 2.75 -20.33 8.38
N GLY A 224 3.98 -19.96 8.71
CA GLY A 224 5.11 -20.01 7.79
C GLY A 224 6.32 -19.26 8.35
N GLU A 225 7.36 -19.16 7.53
CA GLU A 225 8.56 -18.42 7.85
C GLU A 225 8.89 -17.43 6.73
N GLY A 226 9.37 -16.25 7.10
CA GLY A 226 10.07 -15.33 6.21
C GLY A 226 11.58 -15.48 6.42
N PRO A 227 12.39 -15.65 5.37
CA PRO A 227 13.85 -15.68 5.51
C PRO A 227 14.37 -14.30 5.93
N ALA A 228 15.51 -14.28 6.61
CA ALA A 228 16.27 -13.06 6.78
C ALA A 228 16.84 -12.63 5.42
N THR A 229 16.95 -11.33 5.21
CA THR A 229 17.71 -10.74 4.10
C THR A 229 19.01 -10.15 4.63
N CYS A 230 19.76 -9.46 3.78
CA CYS A 230 20.97 -8.78 4.23
C CYS A 230 20.68 -7.67 5.25
N GLU A 231 19.51 -7.06 5.16
CA GLU A 231 19.14 -5.87 5.93
C GLU A 231 17.97 -6.12 6.87
N THR A 232 17.20 -7.19 6.67
CA THR A 232 15.98 -7.44 7.45
C THR A 232 16.04 -8.74 8.21
N MET A 233 15.47 -8.74 9.41
CA MET A 233 15.28 -9.95 10.19
C MET A 233 14.32 -10.92 9.50
N GLY A 234 14.64 -12.22 9.58
CA GLY A 234 13.67 -13.24 9.23
C GLY A 234 12.73 -13.51 10.40
N TYR A 235 11.56 -14.06 10.11
CA TYR A 235 10.51 -14.28 11.10
C TYR A 235 9.83 -15.64 10.97
N THR A 236 9.21 -16.06 12.06
CA THR A 236 8.22 -17.14 12.08
C THR A 236 6.85 -16.53 12.34
N GLY A 237 5.87 -16.77 11.46
CA GLY A 237 4.51 -16.29 11.59
C GLY A 237 3.61 -17.26 12.36
N TYR A 238 2.70 -16.73 13.16
CA TYR A 238 1.71 -17.46 13.92
C TYR A 238 0.33 -16.84 13.78
N TYR A 239 -0.72 -17.64 13.88
CA TYR A 239 -2.10 -17.16 14.04
C TYR A 239 -2.82 -17.94 15.11
N CYS A 240 -3.85 -17.32 15.70
CA CYS A 240 -4.70 -17.97 16.68
C CYS A 240 -5.78 -18.81 16.01
N THR A 241 -5.96 -20.06 16.46
CA THR A 241 -6.97 -20.99 15.93
C THR A 241 -8.30 -20.94 16.71
N ASN A 242 -8.39 -20.16 17.78
CA ASN A 242 -9.64 -20.02 18.51
C ASN A 242 -10.69 -19.33 17.63
N GLN A 243 -11.91 -19.83 17.65
CA GLN A 243 -13.00 -19.33 16.84
C GLN A 243 -13.22 -17.83 17.03
N GLY A 244 -13.26 -17.07 15.94
CA GLY A 244 -13.46 -15.63 15.95
C GLY A 244 -12.24 -14.81 16.38
N CYS A 245 -11.10 -15.43 16.68
CA CYS A 245 -9.88 -14.72 17.01
C CYS A 245 -9.10 -14.35 15.75
N ILE A 246 -8.80 -13.06 15.60
CA ILE A 246 -8.05 -12.52 14.47
C ILE A 246 -6.57 -12.31 14.80
N TYR A 247 -6.14 -12.67 16.01
CA TYR A 247 -4.76 -12.42 16.45
C TYR A 247 -3.75 -13.15 15.59
N ARG A 248 -2.74 -12.40 15.14
CA ARG A 248 -1.57 -12.88 14.41
C ARG A 248 -0.33 -12.31 15.08
N TYR A 249 0.75 -13.07 15.04
CA TYR A 249 2.02 -12.68 15.63
C TYR A 249 3.15 -13.12 14.72
N ARG A 250 4.18 -12.29 14.60
CA ARG A 250 5.44 -12.62 13.95
C ARG A 250 6.55 -12.58 14.99
N ASP A 251 7.26 -13.69 15.10
CA ASP A 251 8.44 -13.81 15.94
C ASP A 251 9.68 -13.59 15.09
N TYR A 252 10.39 -12.47 15.32
CA TYR A 252 11.60 -12.08 14.61
C TYR A 252 12.78 -12.76 15.25
N ASN A 253 13.07 -13.97 14.83
CA ASN A 253 14.04 -14.86 15.45
C ASN A 253 15.24 -15.18 14.58
N LYS A 254 15.42 -14.48 13.44
CA LYS A 254 16.57 -14.65 12.54
C LYS A 254 17.16 -13.29 12.27
N GLU A 255 18.41 -13.10 12.72
CA GLU A 255 19.15 -11.86 12.47
C GLU A 255 19.32 -11.59 10.98
N PRO A 256 19.44 -10.31 10.54
CA PRO A 256 19.82 -9.98 9.18
C PRO A 256 21.14 -10.65 8.80
N LEU A 257 21.24 -11.07 7.56
CA LEU A 257 22.44 -11.77 7.06
C LEU A 257 23.64 -10.83 6.95
N GLY A 258 23.42 -9.51 6.95
CA GLY A 258 24.45 -8.52 6.67
C GLY A 258 24.91 -8.56 5.22
N HIS A 259 25.86 -7.70 4.91
CA HIS A 259 26.52 -7.66 3.61
C HIS A 259 27.94 -8.20 3.74
N ASN A 260 28.30 -9.10 2.85
CA ASN A 260 29.68 -9.52 2.69
C ASN A 260 30.23 -8.87 1.40
N TYR A 261 30.99 -7.80 1.58
CA TYR A 261 31.60 -7.09 0.45
C TYR A 261 32.98 -7.61 0.19
N ASP A 262 33.25 -7.99 -1.05
CA ASP A 262 34.60 -8.29 -1.50
C ASP A 262 35.21 -7.05 -2.15
N TYR A 263 36.29 -6.52 -1.55
CA TYR A 263 36.98 -5.31 -2.01
C TYR A 263 38.23 -5.68 -2.85
N THR A 264 38.17 -6.75 -3.60
CA THR A 264 39.26 -7.16 -4.45
C THR A 264 39.40 -6.20 -5.64
N ASN A 265 40.59 -5.61 -5.81
CA ASN A 265 40.89 -4.68 -6.92
C ASN A 265 40.03 -3.42 -7.03
N GLY A 266 39.47 -2.93 -5.92
CA GLY A 266 38.61 -1.72 -5.90
C GLY A 266 37.20 -1.94 -6.35
N GLU A 267 36.79 -3.16 -6.64
CA GLU A 267 35.42 -3.54 -6.93
C GLU A 267 34.70 -3.94 -5.63
N ILE A 268 33.48 -3.42 -5.47
CA ILE A 268 32.57 -3.85 -4.39
C ILE A 268 31.64 -4.89 -5.01
N THR A 269 31.79 -6.15 -4.66
CA THR A 269 30.87 -7.20 -5.05
C THR A 269 29.97 -7.55 -3.87
N GLN A 270 28.67 -7.54 -4.09
CA GLN A 270 27.68 -7.95 -3.12
C GLN A 270 27.55 -9.47 -3.13
N SER A 271 27.42 -10.10 -1.96
CA SER A 271 27.23 -11.56 -1.85
C SER A 271 26.04 -12.03 -2.68
N GLN A 272 26.17 -13.16 -3.35
CA GLN A 272 25.10 -13.77 -4.16
C GLN A 272 23.86 -14.17 -3.35
N ASP A 273 23.93 -14.13 -2.03
CA ASP A 273 22.80 -14.45 -1.14
C ASP A 273 21.86 -13.25 -0.92
N CYS A 274 22.24 -12.06 -1.41
CA CYS A 274 21.41 -10.85 -1.37
C CYS A 274 20.58 -10.75 -2.64
N THR A 275 19.29 -10.49 -2.48
CA THR A 275 18.35 -10.27 -3.60
C THR A 275 18.57 -8.93 -4.33
N HIS A 276 19.59 -8.18 -3.97
CA HIS A 276 19.95 -6.92 -4.61
C HIS A 276 20.85 -7.16 -5.84
N PRO A 277 20.66 -6.37 -6.91
CA PRO A 277 21.53 -6.46 -8.07
C PRO A 277 22.97 -6.10 -7.68
N GLU A 278 23.91 -6.75 -8.34
CA GLU A 278 25.35 -6.44 -8.23
C GLU A 278 25.57 -4.95 -8.54
N ILE A 279 26.14 -4.23 -7.57
CA ILE A 279 26.54 -2.83 -7.76
C ILE A 279 28.05 -2.84 -7.96
N THR A 280 28.48 -2.73 -9.19
CA THR A 280 29.89 -2.50 -9.53
C THR A 280 30.11 -0.99 -9.58
N THR A 281 30.93 -0.47 -8.65
CA THR A 281 31.38 0.94 -8.71
C THR A 281 32.78 0.93 -9.34
N TYR A 282 32.93 1.65 -10.45
CA TYR A 282 34.21 1.90 -11.13
C TYR A 282 34.88 3.14 -10.60
#